data_6ed3e8630f7592c8cf3d04dd5f0f3dee
#
_entry.id   6ed3e8630f7592c8cf3d04dd5f0f3dee
#
_cell.length_a   1.000
_cell.length_b   1.000
_cell.length_c   1.000
_cell.angle_alpha   90.00
_cell.angle_beta   90.00
_cell.angle_gamma   90.00
#
_symmetry.space_group_name_H-M   'P 1'
#
loop_
_entity.id
_entity.type
_entity.pdbx_description
1 polymer ?
#
loop_
_entity_poly.entity_id
_entity_poly.type
_entity_poly.pdbx_seq_one_letter_code
_entity_poly.pdbx_strand_id
1 'polypeptide(L)'
;SKDDDFYSVGEELEKHIKEMIQLERGISLEDGKVMFDLDFEEYIKYFQNLKESYNDKINIHIGVEQGLMRSVADRVNAYDSAKQLDFIIGSSHLVYGEDPYYPEFWEKRSAKDTVLTYYESILDNLGCCHNFDVYGHLDYIARYIPANSYTYNWHDFNDLICIILKTIIEQGKG
;
A
#
# COMPACT_ATOMS: atom_id res chain seq x y z
N SER A 1 -35.10 1.71 13.71
CA SER A 1 -35.37 1.58 12.25
C SER A 1 -34.19 0.90 11.61
N LYS A 2 -34.30 0.38 10.36
CA LYS A 2 -33.17 -0.27 9.68
C LYS A 2 -31.94 0.63 9.53
N ASP A 3 -32.13 1.94 9.58
CA ASP A 3 -31.04 2.93 9.48
C ASP A 3 -30.24 3.03 10.78
N ASP A 4 -30.88 2.89 11.94
CA ASP A 4 -30.22 2.95 13.26
C ASP A 4 -29.29 1.72 13.46
N ASP A 5 -29.67 0.55 12.93
CA ASP A 5 -28.85 -0.66 12.97
C ASP A 5 -27.57 -0.53 12.10
N PHE A 6 -27.66 0.14 10.94
CA PHE A 6 -26.51 0.34 10.06
C PHE A 6 -25.47 1.28 10.66
N TYR A 7 -25.90 2.37 11.29
CA TYR A 7 -25.00 3.31 11.99
C TYR A 7 -24.33 2.64 13.20
N SER A 8 -25.05 1.84 13.97
CA SER A 8 -24.49 1.14 15.14
C SER A 8 -23.43 0.12 14.75
N VAL A 9 -23.60 -0.60 13.63
CA VAL A 9 -22.61 -1.51 13.09
C VAL A 9 -21.36 -0.77 12.60
N GLY A 10 -21.55 0.42 11.98
CA GLY A 10 -20.44 1.26 11.54
C GLY A 10 -19.60 1.78 12.70
N GLU A 11 -20.21 2.25 13.78
CA GLU A 11 -19.51 2.72 14.99
C GLU A 11 -18.77 1.60 15.71
N GLU A 12 -19.36 0.41 15.78
CA GLU A 12 -18.72 -0.77 16.40
C GLU A 12 -17.54 -1.24 15.57
N LEU A 13 -17.65 -1.26 14.24
CA LEU A 13 -16.56 -1.58 13.32
C LEU A 13 -15.43 -0.54 13.42
N GLU A 14 -15.76 0.76 13.48
CA GLU A 14 -14.76 1.82 13.65
C GLU A 14 -14.02 1.69 15.00
N LYS A 15 -14.72 1.30 16.08
CA LYS A 15 -14.11 1.02 17.37
C LYS A 15 -13.13 -0.15 17.28
N HIS A 16 -13.52 -1.24 16.64
CA HIS A 16 -12.66 -2.41 16.42
C HIS A 16 -11.42 -2.09 15.57
N ILE A 17 -11.59 -1.28 14.51
CA ILE A 17 -10.46 -0.79 13.70
C ILE A 17 -9.51 0.06 14.54
N LYS A 18 -10.02 0.94 15.42
CA LYS A 18 -9.19 1.75 16.33
C LYS A 18 -8.46 0.89 17.36
N GLU A 19 -9.10 -0.16 17.88
CA GLU A 19 -8.47 -1.12 18.80
C GLU A 19 -7.35 -1.90 18.09
N MET A 20 -7.55 -2.31 16.84
CA MET A 20 -6.52 -2.94 16.03
C MET A 20 -5.33 -2.01 15.77
N ILE A 21 -5.56 -0.77 15.38
CA ILE A 21 -4.50 0.22 15.18
C ILE A 21 -3.70 0.45 16.48
N GLN A 22 -4.31 0.25 17.65
CA GLN A 22 -3.59 0.30 18.93
C GLN A 22 -2.79 -0.97 19.21
N LEU A 23 -3.24 -2.15 18.77
CA LEU A 23 -2.51 -3.42 18.88
C LEU A 23 -1.34 -3.49 17.87
N GLU A 24 -1.48 -2.89 16.70
CA GLU A 24 -0.43 -2.79 15.66
C GLU A 24 0.74 -1.87 16.02
N ARG A 25 0.73 -1.20 17.16
CA ARG A 25 1.87 -0.40 17.65
C ARG A 25 2.97 -1.25 18.29
N GLY A 26 3.28 -2.39 17.68
CA GLY A 26 4.61 -2.99 17.80
C GLY A 26 5.59 -2.15 16.99
N ILE A 27 5.98 -0.98 17.50
CA ILE A 27 7.04 -0.17 16.90
C ILE A 27 8.34 -0.90 17.16
N SER A 28 8.83 -1.68 16.20
CA SER A 28 10.21 -2.11 16.21
C SER A 28 11.08 -1.01 15.59
N LEU A 29 12.17 -0.66 16.27
CA LEU A 29 13.18 0.25 15.75
C LEU A 29 14.32 -0.62 15.22
N GLU A 30 14.41 -0.79 13.90
CA GLU A 30 15.62 -1.27 13.25
C GLU A 30 16.39 -0.06 12.70
N ASP A 31 17.63 0.09 13.11
CA ASP A 31 18.54 1.20 12.71
C ASP A 31 17.95 2.61 12.92
N GLY A 32 17.13 2.80 13.96
CA GLY A 32 16.51 4.07 14.28
C GLY A 32 15.32 4.47 13.37
N LYS A 33 14.88 3.58 12.49
CA LYS A 33 13.68 3.75 11.66
C LYS A 33 12.50 3.01 12.28
N VAL A 34 11.35 3.68 12.27
CA VAL A 34 10.09 3.06 12.69
C VAL A 34 9.69 2.03 11.64
N MET A 35 9.65 0.76 12.05
CA MET A 35 9.12 -0.33 11.21
C MET A 35 7.73 -0.70 11.72
N PHE A 36 6.75 -0.69 10.81
CA PHE A 36 5.44 -1.25 11.08
C PHE A 36 5.47 -2.71 10.62
N ASP A 37 5.50 -3.63 11.57
CA ASP A 37 5.41 -5.05 11.28
C ASP A 37 4.01 -5.54 11.62
N LEU A 38 3.28 -6.03 10.60
CA LEU A 38 1.96 -6.60 10.77
C LEU A 38 2.10 -8.05 11.22
N ASP A 39 1.59 -8.38 12.42
CA ASP A 39 1.34 -9.77 12.79
C ASP A 39 0.20 -10.31 11.92
N PHE A 40 0.58 -10.93 10.81
CA PHE A 40 -0.35 -11.36 9.79
C PHE A 40 -1.29 -12.47 10.28
N GLU A 41 -0.84 -13.38 11.12
CA GLU A 41 -1.67 -14.48 11.64
C GLU A 41 -2.75 -13.93 12.57
N GLU A 42 -2.38 -12.99 13.44
CA GLU A 42 -3.33 -12.31 14.33
C GLU A 42 -4.33 -11.46 13.55
N TYR A 43 -3.85 -10.71 12.53
CA TYR A 43 -4.69 -9.92 11.62
C TYR A 43 -5.76 -10.79 10.94
N ILE A 44 -5.36 -11.87 10.31
CA ILE A 44 -6.29 -12.78 9.61
C ILE A 44 -7.30 -13.39 10.58
N LYS A 45 -6.84 -13.88 11.72
CA LYS A 45 -7.71 -14.48 12.75
C LYS A 45 -8.76 -13.48 13.24
N TYR A 46 -8.34 -12.24 13.48
CA TYR A 46 -9.24 -11.18 13.93
C TYR A 46 -10.34 -10.90 12.90
N PHE A 47 -9.98 -10.67 11.63
CA PHE A 47 -10.95 -10.37 10.59
C PHE A 47 -11.82 -11.56 10.20
N GLN A 48 -11.33 -12.78 10.29
CA GLN A 48 -12.15 -13.97 10.11
C GLN A 48 -13.24 -14.07 11.18
N ASN A 49 -12.92 -13.81 12.44
CA ASN A 49 -13.91 -13.75 13.52
C ASN A 49 -14.96 -12.65 13.29
N LEU A 50 -14.54 -11.47 12.80
CA LEU A 50 -15.48 -10.41 12.43
C LEU A 50 -16.38 -10.85 11.27
N LYS A 51 -15.81 -11.43 10.21
CA LYS A 51 -16.55 -11.94 9.05
C LYS A 51 -17.61 -12.95 9.46
N GLU A 52 -17.30 -13.85 10.40
CA GLU A 52 -18.27 -14.80 10.97
C GLU A 52 -19.34 -14.11 11.81
N SER A 53 -18.95 -13.15 12.65
CA SER A 53 -19.86 -12.46 13.58
C SER A 53 -20.88 -11.56 12.88
N TYR A 54 -20.55 -11.07 11.67
CA TYR A 54 -21.38 -10.13 10.90
C TYR A 54 -21.86 -10.68 9.58
N ASN A 55 -21.75 -12.00 9.32
CA ASN A 55 -22.04 -12.64 8.04
C ASN A 55 -23.48 -12.44 7.54
N ASP A 56 -24.44 -12.20 8.45
CA ASP A 56 -25.85 -11.95 8.18
C ASP A 56 -26.18 -10.44 7.99
N LYS A 57 -25.23 -9.55 8.28
CA LYS A 57 -25.41 -8.10 8.23
C LYS A 57 -24.62 -7.42 7.12
N ILE A 58 -23.35 -7.78 6.96
CA ILE A 58 -22.44 -7.20 5.96
C ILE A 58 -21.53 -8.28 5.38
N ASN A 59 -21.09 -8.08 4.13
CA ASN A 59 -20.06 -8.89 3.52
C ASN A 59 -18.69 -8.25 3.75
N ILE A 60 -17.83 -8.91 4.56
CA ILE A 60 -16.49 -8.42 4.86
C ILE A 60 -15.50 -9.11 3.93
N HIS A 61 -14.71 -8.32 3.21
CA HIS A 61 -13.57 -8.77 2.42
C HIS A 61 -12.27 -8.40 3.15
N ILE A 62 -11.38 -9.39 3.31
CA ILE A 62 -10.12 -9.23 4.03
C ILE A 62 -9.03 -8.95 3.00
N GLY A 63 -8.35 -7.82 3.13
CA GLY A 63 -7.28 -7.43 2.21
C GLY A 63 -6.11 -6.77 2.92
N VAL A 64 -5.03 -6.55 2.19
CA VAL A 64 -3.86 -5.82 2.66
C VAL A 64 -3.37 -4.86 1.59
N GLU A 65 -2.74 -3.76 2.02
CA GLU A 65 -1.88 -2.96 1.17
C GLU A 65 -0.43 -3.40 1.40
N GLN A 66 0.20 -3.88 0.34
CA GLN A 66 1.53 -4.45 0.37
C GLN A 66 2.55 -3.54 -0.30
N GLY A 67 3.60 -3.16 0.41
CA GLY A 67 4.72 -2.43 -0.15
C GLY A 67 5.51 -3.29 -1.14
N LEU A 68 5.59 -2.86 -2.40
CA LEU A 68 6.33 -3.52 -3.46
C LEU A 68 7.74 -2.93 -3.56
N MET A 69 8.74 -3.80 -3.49
CA MET A 69 10.14 -3.42 -3.68
C MET A 69 10.95 -4.65 -4.08
N ARG A 70 11.93 -4.47 -4.95
CA ARG A 70 12.81 -5.57 -5.43
C ARG A 70 13.43 -6.38 -4.29
N SER A 71 13.87 -5.73 -3.21
CA SER A 71 14.53 -6.41 -2.07
C SER A 71 13.61 -7.34 -1.27
N VAL A 72 12.29 -7.21 -1.41
CA VAL A 72 11.31 -8.05 -0.74
C VAL A 72 10.48 -8.90 -1.72
N ALA A 73 10.83 -8.90 -3.01
CA ALA A 73 10.06 -9.55 -4.06
C ALA A 73 9.84 -11.05 -3.81
N ASP A 74 10.87 -11.77 -3.36
CA ASP A 74 10.76 -13.20 -3.06
C ASP A 74 9.73 -13.45 -1.94
N ARG A 75 9.73 -12.63 -0.89
CA ARG A 75 8.77 -12.71 0.21
C ARG A 75 7.36 -12.37 -0.25
N VAL A 76 7.23 -11.29 -1.04
CA VAL A 76 5.97 -10.84 -1.62
C VAL A 76 5.34 -11.94 -2.48
N ASN A 77 6.14 -12.54 -3.38
CA ASN A 77 5.66 -13.54 -4.33
C ASN A 77 5.41 -14.91 -3.69
N ALA A 78 6.13 -15.25 -2.61
CA ALA A 78 5.94 -16.49 -1.86
C ALA A 78 4.68 -16.47 -0.97
N TYR A 79 4.08 -15.31 -0.79
CA TYR A 79 2.94 -15.15 0.08
C TYR A 79 1.72 -15.87 -0.52
N ASP A 80 1.28 -16.95 0.13
CA ASP A 80 0.10 -17.73 -0.33
C ASP A 80 -1.19 -17.01 0.07
N SER A 81 -1.37 -15.80 -0.48
CA SER A 81 -2.50 -14.92 -0.21
C SER A 81 -3.83 -15.50 -0.67
N ALA A 82 -3.80 -16.38 -1.67
CA ALA A 82 -5.01 -16.97 -2.25
C ALA A 82 -5.87 -17.77 -1.26
N LYS A 83 -5.32 -18.10 -0.09
CA LYS A 83 -6.02 -18.88 0.94
C LYS A 83 -6.62 -18.05 2.06
N GLN A 84 -6.18 -16.80 2.25
CA GLN A 84 -6.52 -16.03 3.44
C GLN A 84 -6.96 -14.58 3.14
N LEU A 85 -6.59 -14.03 2.00
CA LEU A 85 -6.95 -12.68 1.59
C LEU A 85 -7.92 -12.71 0.42
N ASP A 86 -8.92 -11.83 0.47
CA ASP A 86 -9.84 -11.62 -0.64
C ASP A 86 -9.27 -10.63 -1.66
N PHE A 87 -8.26 -9.79 -1.26
CA PHE A 87 -7.73 -8.72 -2.12
C PHE A 87 -6.38 -8.18 -1.63
N ILE A 88 -5.47 -7.86 -2.56
CA ILE A 88 -4.17 -7.24 -2.27
C ILE A 88 -3.98 -6.00 -3.12
N ILE A 89 -3.70 -4.87 -2.46
CA ILE A 89 -3.24 -3.64 -3.10
C ILE A 89 -1.71 -3.65 -3.07
N GLY A 90 -1.06 -3.60 -4.23
CA GLY A 90 0.38 -3.42 -4.31
C GLY A 90 0.73 -1.94 -4.46
N SER A 91 1.64 -1.40 -3.63
CA SER A 91 1.99 0.02 -3.62
C SER A 91 3.49 0.24 -3.53
N SER A 92 4.01 1.29 -4.17
CA SER A 92 5.39 1.73 -3.99
C SER A 92 5.44 2.96 -3.10
N HIS A 93 5.96 2.79 -1.88
CA HIS A 93 6.14 3.86 -0.91
C HIS A 93 7.60 4.32 -0.81
N LEU A 94 8.55 3.43 -1.13
CA LEU A 94 9.98 3.70 -1.12
C LEU A 94 10.52 3.71 -2.55
N VAL A 95 11.51 4.55 -2.79
CA VAL A 95 12.25 4.66 -4.05
C VAL A 95 13.60 4.01 -3.88
N TYR A 96 13.80 2.80 -4.38
CA TYR A 96 15.03 2.00 -4.19
C TYR A 96 15.46 1.88 -2.71
N GLY A 97 14.49 1.77 -1.79
CA GLY A 97 14.71 1.65 -0.36
C GLY A 97 14.84 2.98 0.39
N GLU A 98 14.74 4.12 -0.29
CA GLU A 98 14.74 5.44 0.32
C GLU A 98 13.33 5.98 0.47
N ASP A 99 13.02 6.60 1.61
CA ASP A 99 11.71 7.13 1.92
C ASP A 99 11.61 8.60 1.50
N PRO A 100 10.67 8.95 0.57
CA PRO A 100 10.47 10.33 0.12
C PRO A 100 9.92 11.27 1.20
N TYR A 101 9.49 10.76 2.34
CA TYR A 101 9.10 11.56 3.49
C TYR A 101 10.26 12.40 4.04
N TYR A 102 11.50 11.91 3.96
CA TYR A 102 12.67 12.58 4.53
C TYR A 102 13.27 13.60 3.56
N PRO A 103 13.61 14.84 4.04
CA PRO A 103 14.18 15.89 3.19
C PRO A 103 15.43 15.47 2.42
N GLU A 104 16.30 14.65 3.02
CA GLU A 104 17.57 14.19 2.46
C GLU A 104 17.37 13.39 1.15
N PHE A 105 16.20 12.78 0.97
CA PHE A 105 15.83 12.09 -0.26
C PHE A 105 15.83 13.07 -1.46
N TRP A 106 15.37 14.30 -1.24
CA TRP A 106 15.18 15.32 -2.26
C TRP A 106 16.45 16.13 -2.59
N GLU A 107 17.49 16.01 -1.78
CA GLU A 107 18.75 16.78 -1.96
C GLU A 107 19.64 16.24 -3.09
N LYS A 108 19.43 15.00 -3.52
CA LYS A 108 20.30 14.28 -4.44
C LYS A 108 20.14 14.68 -5.91
N ARG A 109 18.99 15.23 -6.29
CA ARG A 109 18.65 15.59 -7.67
C ARG A 109 17.52 16.60 -7.71
N SER A 110 17.20 17.13 -8.90
CA SER A 110 16.02 18.01 -9.01
C SER A 110 14.74 17.28 -8.61
N ALA A 111 13.75 18.01 -8.09
CA ALA A 111 12.49 17.40 -7.69
C ALA A 111 11.78 16.70 -8.87
N LYS A 112 11.90 17.23 -10.10
CA LYS A 112 11.37 16.61 -11.31
C LYS A 112 12.08 15.29 -11.63
N ASP A 113 13.43 15.24 -11.54
CA ASP A 113 14.20 14.02 -11.77
C ASP A 113 13.94 12.98 -10.67
N THR A 114 13.68 13.45 -9.46
CA THR A 114 13.30 12.58 -8.33
C THR A 114 11.95 11.89 -8.59
N VAL A 115 10.95 12.62 -9.10
CA VAL A 115 9.66 12.06 -9.51
C VAL A 115 9.83 11.08 -10.67
N LEU A 116 10.70 11.39 -11.64
CA LEU A 116 11.03 10.45 -12.72
C LEU A 116 11.60 9.15 -12.17
N THR A 117 12.58 9.23 -11.26
CA THR A 117 13.19 8.07 -10.60
C THR A 117 12.17 7.23 -9.82
N TYR A 118 11.17 7.86 -9.21
CA TYR A 118 10.07 7.15 -8.55
C TYR A 118 9.27 6.30 -9.56
N TYR A 119 8.88 6.84 -10.71
CA TYR A 119 8.18 6.07 -11.73
C TYR A 119 9.02 4.95 -12.33
N GLU A 120 10.33 5.17 -12.51
CA GLU A 120 11.27 4.11 -12.91
C GLU A 120 11.32 2.98 -11.87
N SER A 121 11.31 3.32 -10.57
CA SER A 121 11.29 2.32 -9.48
C SER A 121 9.99 1.49 -9.46
N ILE A 122 8.86 2.08 -9.87
CA ILE A 122 7.60 1.34 -10.05
C ILE A 122 7.75 0.26 -11.13
N LEU A 123 8.33 0.58 -12.27
CA LEU A 123 8.57 -0.42 -13.33
C LEU A 123 9.50 -1.55 -12.86
N ASP A 124 10.54 -1.22 -12.11
CA ASP A 124 11.41 -2.23 -11.52
C ASP A 124 10.66 -3.14 -10.54
N ASN A 125 9.78 -2.58 -9.73
CA ASN A 125 8.96 -3.34 -8.79
C ASN A 125 7.96 -4.23 -9.53
N LEU A 126 7.29 -3.73 -10.55
CA LEU A 126 6.40 -4.51 -11.42
C LEU A 126 7.12 -5.65 -12.16
N GLY A 127 8.40 -5.47 -12.47
CA GLY A 127 9.25 -6.49 -13.09
C GLY A 127 9.59 -7.68 -12.17
N CYS A 128 9.36 -7.58 -10.86
CA CYS A 128 9.74 -8.63 -9.91
C CYS A 128 8.66 -8.97 -8.87
N CYS A 129 7.69 -8.11 -8.61
CA CYS A 129 6.60 -8.34 -7.67
C CYS A 129 5.31 -8.61 -8.43
N HIS A 130 4.70 -9.79 -8.25
CA HIS A 130 3.55 -10.22 -9.05
C HIS A 130 2.32 -10.58 -8.21
N ASN A 131 2.47 -10.66 -6.89
CA ASN A 131 1.40 -11.10 -5.98
C ASN A 131 0.62 -9.90 -5.42
N PHE A 132 -0.20 -9.29 -6.26
CA PHE A 132 -1.16 -8.25 -5.91
C PHE A 132 -2.32 -8.26 -6.93
N ASP A 133 -3.45 -7.64 -6.62
CA ASP A 133 -4.63 -7.56 -7.49
C ASP A 133 -4.72 -6.22 -8.22
N VAL A 134 -4.48 -5.13 -7.51
CA VAL A 134 -4.46 -3.77 -8.07
C VAL A 134 -3.21 -3.03 -7.61
N TYR A 135 -2.77 -2.06 -8.44
CA TYR A 135 -1.68 -1.16 -8.06
C TYR A 135 -2.26 0.13 -7.44
N GLY A 136 -1.84 0.44 -6.21
CA GLY A 136 -2.29 1.63 -5.48
C GLY A 136 -1.60 2.92 -5.97
N HIS A 137 -2.28 4.04 -5.82
CA HIS A 137 -1.82 5.44 -5.94
C HIS A 137 -0.47 5.67 -6.66
N LEU A 138 -0.48 5.69 -7.99
CA LEU A 138 0.72 5.92 -8.83
C LEU A 138 1.41 7.27 -8.57
N ASP A 139 0.70 8.24 -8.01
CA ASP A 139 1.19 9.58 -7.73
C ASP A 139 1.62 9.80 -6.27
N TYR A 140 1.86 8.74 -5.51
CA TYR A 140 2.24 8.80 -4.09
C TYR A 140 3.36 9.82 -3.80
N ILE A 141 4.38 9.88 -4.66
CA ILE A 141 5.51 10.77 -4.53
C ILE A 141 5.13 12.26 -4.53
N ALA A 142 4.01 12.62 -5.21
CA ALA A 142 3.62 14.01 -5.40
C ALA A 142 3.34 14.74 -4.07
N ARG A 143 2.90 14.00 -3.03
CA ARG A 143 2.59 14.56 -1.69
C ARG A 143 3.81 15.04 -0.91
N TYR A 144 5.00 14.60 -1.30
CA TYR A 144 6.25 14.89 -0.58
C TYR A 144 7.16 15.87 -1.33
N ILE A 145 6.77 16.34 -2.52
CA ILE A 145 7.56 17.30 -3.29
C ILE A 145 7.80 18.56 -2.44
N PRO A 146 9.08 18.99 -2.22
CA PRO A 146 9.36 20.18 -1.44
C PRO A 146 8.71 21.42 -2.03
N ALA A 147 8.15 22.28 -1.15
CA ALA A 147 7.48 23.51 -1.57
C ALA A 147 8.39 24.38 -2.47
N ASN A 148 7.82 24.92 -3.54
CA ASN A 148 8.52 25.78 -4.51
C ASN A 148 9.64 25.11 -5.31
N SER A 149 9.85 23.79 -5.21
CA SER A 149 10.89 23.10 -5.99
C SER A 149 10.38 22.64 -7.36
N TYR A 150 9.14 22.12 -7.41
CA TYR A 150 8.49 21.64 -8.63
C TYR A 150 6.98 21.57 -8.42
N THR A 151 6.20 22.01 -9.41
CA THR A 151 4.75 21.80 -9.42
C THR A 151 4.47 20.51 -10.17
N TYR A 152 3.96 19.51 -9.48
CA TYR A 152 3.66 18.22 -10.09
C TYR A 152 2.68 18.36 -11.23
N ASN A 153 3.07 17.79 -12.39
CA ASN A 153 2.24 17.69 -13.57
C ASN A 153 2.44 16.30 -14.20
N TRP A 154 1.43 15.45 -14.17
CA TRP A 154 1.51 14.09 -14.69
C TRP A 154 1.87 14.04 -16.18
N HIS A 155 1.54 15.07 -16.98
CA HIS A 155 1.91 15.15 -18.39
C HIS A 155 3.43 15.12 -18.62
N ASP A 156 4.22 15.57 -17.65
CA ASP A 156 5.68 15.53 -17.74
C ASP A 156 6.24 14.09 -17.73
N PHE A 157 5.42 13.12 -17.30
CA PHE A 157 5.77 11.71 -17.13
C PHE A 157 4.83 10.78 -17.93
N ASN A 158 4.03 11.34 -18.84
CA ASN A 158 2.96 10.62 -19.53
C ASN A 158 3.42 9.31 -20.18
N ASP A 159 4.55 9.31 -20.87
CA ASP A 159 5.05 8.12 -21.56
C ASP A 159 5.37 7.00 -20.58
N LEU A 160 6.01 7.34 -19.46
CA LEU A 160 6.39 6.38 -18.43
C LEU A 160 5.16 5.86 -17.68
N ILE A 161 4.22 6.73 -17.34
CA ILE A 161 2.93 6.34 -16.74
C ILE A 161 2.16 5.40 -17.69
N CYS A 162 2.15 5.68 -18.99
CA CYS A 162 1.52 4.79 -19.98
C CYS A 162 2.20 3.40 -20.02
N ILE A 163 3.53 3.34 -19.90
CA ILE A 163 4.24 2.07 -19.84
C ILE A 163 3.87 1.30 -18.56
N ILE A 164 3.84 1.97 -17.41
CA ILE A 164 3.43 1.38 -16.13
C ILE A 164 2.01 0.80 -16.24
N LEU A 165 1.05 1.59 -16.71
CA LEU A 165 -0.34 1.14 -16.86
C LEU A 165 -0.48 -0.05 -17.80
N LYS A 166 0.25 -0.05 -18.93
CA LYS A 166 0.28 -1.20 -19.85
C LYS A 166 0.86 -2.43 -19.18
N THR A 167 1.95 -2.30 -18.42
CA THR A 167 2.57 -3.40 -17.70
C THR A 167 1.61 -4.00 -16.67
N ILE A 168 0.88 -3.17 -15.92
CA ILE A 168 -0.15 -3.61 -14.97
C ILE A 168 -1.25 -4.42 -15.70
N ILE A 169 -1.77 -3.89 -16.82
CA ILE A 169 -2.79 -4.56 -17.62
C ILE A 169 -2.29 -5.89 -18.20
N GLU A 170 -1.07 -5.92 -18.75
CA GLU A 170 -0.45 -7.13 -19.31
C GLU A 170 -0.23 -8.22 -18.27
N GLN A 171 -0.05 -7.85 -17.01
CA GLN A 171 0.01 -8.77 -15.87
C GLN A 171 -1.38 -9.22 -15.39
N GLY A 172 -2.47 -8.74 -16.00
CA GLY A 172 -3.84 -9.05 -15.60
C GLY A 172 -4.25 -8.39 -14.29
N LYS A 173 -3.64 -7.24 -13.94
CA LYS A 173 -3.89 -6.48 -12.71
C LYS A 173 -4.70 -5.22 -13.01
N GLY A 174 -5.31 -4.65 -11.93
CA GLY A 174 -6.05 -3.40 -11.99
C GLY A 174 -5.29 -2.19 -11.49
#